data_10ca5623440ca35a9030b5d991e03f2c
#
_entry.id   10ca5623440ca35a9030b5d991e03f2c
#
_cell.length_a   1.000
_cell.length_b   1.000
_cell.length_c   1.000
_cell.angle_alpha   90.00
_cell.angle_beta   90.00
_cell.angle_gamma   90.00
#
_symmetry.space_group_name_H-M   'P 1'
#
loop_
_entity.id
_entity.type
_entity.pdbx_description
1 polymer ?
#
loop_
_entity_poly.entity_id
_entity_poly.type
_entity_poly.pdbx_seq_one_letter_code
_entity_poly.pdbx_strand_id
1 'polypeptide(L)'
;MHFSLKKHSDAFFFSHHAPLSPLIFAKRNLTMTIIITCFERSPDGGKGLARDTRVRWALEEVGQPYEVRPVSFHAMKQPAHLSLHPFGQIPTYEEGDLALFETGAIVFHLAQRHAGLLPDDANAGARAITWMFAALSTVEPPILELVTARFQEGDKPWTKERMPLIRDRIRQRLDQLSARLGDADWLDGAFSAGDLMMVSVLLRTRPSGILDEFPSLAAYVARGEARPAYKRAFAAQLAINADKPSAG
;
A
#
# COMPACT_ATOMS: atom_id res chain seq x y z
N MET A 1 42.81 -73.82 25.19
CA MET A 1 42.25 -74.40 23.95
C MET A 1 42.40 -73.41 22.82
N HIS A 2 43.26 -73.66 21.88
CA HIS A 2 43.53 -72.88 20.68
C HIS A 2 42.40 -73.05 19.66
N PHE A 3 41.95 -71.97 19.04
CA PHE A 3 41.38 -72.05 17.69
C PHE A 3 41.85 -70.89 16.83
N SER A 4 42.36 -71.35 15.69
CA SER A 4 43.10 -70.65 14.65
C SER A 4 42.23 -69.75 13.79
N LEU A 5 42.73 -68.54 13.44
CA LEU A 5 42.22 -67.64 12.45
C LEU A 5 42.61 -68.06 11.04
N LYS A 6 41.65 -68.22 10.17
CA LYS A 6 41.87 -68.25 8.70
C LYS A 6 41.50 -66.90 8.10
N LYS A 7 42.50 -66.27 7.47
CA LYS A 7 42.32 -65.10 6.57
C LYS A 7 41.68 -65.55 5.26
N HIS A 8 40.63 -64.88 4.85
CA HIS A 8 40.19 -64.86 3.45
C HIS A 8 40.29 -63.42 2.94
N SER A 9 41.07 -63.31 1.87
CA SER A 9 41.28 -62.12 1.07
C SER A 9 40.20 -62.09 -0.03
N ASP A 10 39.31 -61.15 0.00
CA ASP A 10 38.43 -60.88 -1.13
C ASP A 10 38.70 -59.48 -1.68
N ALA A 11 39.14 -59.49 -2.94
CA ALA A 11 39.42 -58.32 -3.73
C ALA A 11 38.11 -57.62 -4.10
N PHE A 12 37.91 -56.38 -3.63
CA PHE A 12 36.82 -55.57 -4.06
C PHE A 12 37.18 -54.78 -5.32
N PHE A 13 36.41 -55.00 -6.36
CA PHE A 13 36.41 -54.25 -7.62
C PHE A 13 35.93 -52.78 -7.34
N PHE A 14 36.78 -51.79 -7.60
CA PHE A 14 36.41 -50.40 -7.68
C PHE A 14 35.63 -50.14 -8.98
N SER A 15 34.33 -50.03 -8.89
CA SER A 15 33.47 -49.49 -9.95
C SER A 15 33.65 -47.99 -10.01
N HIS A 16 34.15 -47.45 -11.10
CA HIS A 16 34.24 -46.03 -11.39
C HIS A 16 32.84 -45.48 -11.62
N HIS A 17 32.29 -44.79 -10.61
CA HIS A 17 31.11 -43.95 -10.79
C HIS A 17 31.59 -42.62 -11.33
N ALA A 18 31.19 -42.30 -12.56
CA ALA A 18 31.34 -40.98 -13.12
C ALA A 18 30.54 -39.95 -12.26
N PRO A 19 31.08 -38.73 -12.01
CA PRO A 19 30.36 -37.74 -11.26
C PRO A 19 29.15 -37.23 -12.08
N LEU A 20 27.97 -37.38 -11.51
CA LEU A 20 26.76 -36.76 -12.03
C LEU A 20 26.94 -35.23 -12.00
N SER A 21 27.00 -34.64 -13.18
CA SER A 21 26.99 -33.17 -13.31
C SER A 21 25.78 -32.57 -12.58
N PRO A 22 25.97 -31.57 -11.73
CA PRO A 22 24.84 -30.88 -11.14
C PRO A 22 24.06 -30.15 -12.25
N LEU A 23 22.87 -30.62 -12.54
CA LEU A 23 21.88 -29.85 -13.32
C LEU A 23 21.63 -28.55 -12.57
N ILE A 24 22.32 -27.50 -13.01
CA ILE A 24 22.03 -26.12 -12.60
C ILE A 24 20.64 -25.81 -13.17
N PHE A 25 19.60 -26.03 -12.36
CA PHE A 25 18.31 -25.41 -12.58
C PHE A 25 18.51 -23.90 -12.42
N ALA A 26 18.81 -23.23 -13.53
CA ALA A 26 18.63 -21.79 -13.60
C ALA A 26 17.16 -21.53 -13.26
N LYS A 27 16.87 -21.13 -12.00
CA LYS A 27 15.60 -20.51 -11.65
C LYS A 27 15.46 -19.30 -12.58
N ARG A 28 14.73 -19.48 -13.68
CA ARG A 28 14.18 -18.35 -14.41
C ARG A 28 13.37 -17.59 -13.38
N ASN A 29 13.87 -16.44 -12.93
CA ASN A 29 13.06 -15.44 -12.26
C ASN A 29 12.03 -14.97 -13.30
N LEU A 30 10.96 -15.71 -13.44
CA LEU A 30 9.72 -15.21 -14.03
C LEU A 30 9.24 -14.19 -13.01
N THR A 31 9.57 -12.92 -13.24
CA THR A 31 8.93 -11.83 -12.52
C THR A 31 7.44 -11.93 -12.84
N MET A 32 6.67 -12.37 -11.84
CA MET A 32 5.22 -12.46 -11.96
C MET A 32 4.69 -11.05 -12.10
N THR A 33 3.81 -10.84 -13.07
CA THR A 33 3.18 -9.54 -13.29
C THR A 33 2.34 -9.17 -12.08
N ILE A 34 2.61 -8.01 -11.49
CA ILE A 34 1.78 -7.44 -10.43
C ILE A 34 0.54 -6.81 -11.07
N ILE A 35 -0.64 -7.18 -10.59
CA ILE A 35 -1.92 -6.62 -11.04
C ILE A 35 -2.61 -5.95 -9.85
N ILE A 36 -3.05 -4.71 -10.03
CA ILE A 36 -3.87 -4.02 -9.03
C ILE A 36 -5.22 -3.63 -9.61
N THR A 37 -6.28 -3.66 -8.80
CA THR A 37 -7.58 -3.15 -9.22
C THR A 37 -7.75 -1.68 -8.86
N CYS A 38 -8.47 -0.95 -9.70
CA CYS A 38 -8.88 0.43 -9.46
C CYS A 38 -10.34 0.64 -9.88
N PHE A 39 -10.91 1.79 -9.58
CA PHE A 39 -12.20 2.16 -10.17
C PHE A 39 -12.09 2.32 -11.68
N GLU A 40 -13.05 1.77 -12.40
CA GLU A 40 -13.25 2.08 -13.82
C GLU A 40 -13.58 3.57 -14.03
N ARG A 41 -14.36 4.16 -13.10
CA ARG A 41 -14.63 5.58 -12.98
C ARG A 41 -14.48 5.98 -11.52
N SER A 42 -13.42 6.73 -11.21
CA SER A 42 -13.20 7.18 -9.86
C SER A 42 -14.18 8.29 -9.48
N PRO A 43 -14.81 8.23 -8.30
CA PRO A 43 -15.72 9.29 -7.82
C PRO A 43 -15.08 10.67 -7.73
N ASP A 44 -13.75 10.73 -7.58
CA ASP A 44 -12.98 11.98 -7.54
C ASP A 44 -12.45 12.42 -8.92
N GLY A 45 -12.84 11.73 -9.99
CA GLY A 45 -12.36 12.01 -11.36
C GLY A 45 -10.89 11.67 -11.57
N GLY A 46 -10.32 10.77 -10.76
CA GLY A 46 -8.91 10.38 -10.82
C GLY A 46 -7.96 11.39 -10.16
N LYS A 47 -8.47 12.22 -9.25
CA LYS A 47 -7.69 13.28 -8.57
C LYS A 47 -6.87 12.78 -7.36
N GLY A 48 -6.53 11.51 -7.31
CA GLY A 48 -5.61 10.94 -6.32
C GLY A 48 -6.22 10.54 -4.98
N LEU A 49 -7.54 10.67 -4.79
CA LEU A 49 -8.20 10.32 -3.53
C LEU A 49 -8.68 8.87 -3.47
N ALA A 50 -8.76 8.17 -4.61
CA ALA A 50 -9.06 6.74 -4.63
C ALA A 50 -7.89 5.94 -4.03
N ARG A 51 -8.22 4.88 -3.30
CA ARG A 51 -7.23 4.16 -2.46
C ARG A 51 -6.16 3.42 -3.26
N ASP A 52 -6.40 3.08 -4.51
CA ASP A 52 -5.38 2.49 -5.40
C ASP A 52 -4.18 3.40 -5.62
N THR A 53 -4.33 4.73 -5.49
CA THR A 53 -3.21 5.69 -5.57
C THR A 53 -2.12 5.37 -4.55
N ARG A 54 -2.47 4.90 -3.35
CA ARG A 54 -1.51 4.50 -2.30
C ARG A 54 -0.62 3.35 -2.76
N VAL A 55 -1.24 2.35 -3.39
CA VAL A 55 -0.54 1.16 -3.90
C VAL A 55 0.29 1.51 -5.12
N ARG A 56 -0.25 2.30 -6.05
CA ARG A 56 0.52 2.82 -7.20
C ARG A 56 1.74 3.58 -6.73
N TRP A 57 1.58 4.49 -5.77
CA TRP A 57 2.69 5.26 -5.23
C TRP A 57 3.75 4.36 -4.61
N ALA A 58 3.37 3.37 -3.82
CA ALA A 58 4.31 2.41 -3.26
C ALA A 58 5.07 1.62 -4.34
N LEU A 59 4.38 1.13 -5.37
CA LEU A 59 5.00 0.42 -6.50
C LEU A 59 5.99 1.33 -7.26
N GLU A 60 5.63 2.59 -7.48
CA GLU A 60 6.49 3.58 -8.12
C GLU A 60 7.72 3.95 -7.26
N GLU A 61 7.59 4.01 -5.93
CA GLU A 61 8.72 4.26 -5.02
C GLU A 61 9.74 3.11 -5.05
N VAL A 62 9.26 1.88 -5.13
CA VAL A 62 10.12 0.70 -5.16
C VAL A 62 10.49 0.25 -6.58
N GLY A 63 10.06 0.98 -7.61
CA GLY A 63 10.39 0.72 -9.00
C GLY A 63 9.84 -0.59 -9.56
N GLN A 64 8.72 -1.09 -9.02
CA GLN A 64 8.10 -2.31 -9.51
C GLN A 64 7.07 -2.02 -10.61
N PRO A 65 7.19 -2.66 -11.79
CA PRO A 65 6.19 -2.55 -12.84
C PRO A 65 4.89 -3.24 -12.42
N TYR A 66 3.76 -2.71 -12.85
CA TYR A 66 2.44 -3.25 -12.54
C TYR A 66 1.44 -2.98 -13.66
N GLU A 67 0.42 -3.83 -13.73
CA GLU A 67 -0.74 -3.66 -14.57
C GLU A 67 -1.94 -3.23 -13.73
N VAL A 68 -2.89 -2.57 -14.37
CA VAL A 68 -4.10 -2.07 -13.70
C VAL A 68 -5.33 -2.70 -14.32
N ARG A 69 -6.17 -3.27 -13.48
CA ARG A 69 -7.49 -3.82 -13.86
C ARG A 69 -8.60 -2.88 -13.36
N PRO A 70 -9.22 -2.08 -14.24
CA PRO A 70 -10.37 -1.27 -13.87
C PRO A 70 -11.60 -2.13 -13.55
N VAL A 71 -12.31 -1.79 -12.46
CA VAL A 71 -13.56 -2.47 -12.07
C VAL A 71 -14.67 -1.46 -11.80
N SER A 72 -15.87 -1.78 -12.31
CA SER A 72 -17.07 -0.98 -12.04
C SER A 72 -17.60 -1.23 -10.62
N PHE A 73 -18.42 -0.32 -10.09
CA PHE A 73 -19.09 -0.52 -8.80
C PHE A 73 -19.94 -1.80 -8.76
N HIS A 74 -20.54 -2.17 -9.89
CA HIS A 74 -21.28 -3.42 -10.02
C HIS A 74 -20.34 -4.63 -9.95
N ALA A 75 -19.25 -4.61 -10.74
CA ALA A 75 -18.29 -5.71 -10.79
C ALA A 75 -17.62 -5.99 -9.43
N MET A 76 -17.40 -4.96 -8.61
CA MET A 76 -16.88 -5.13 -7.25
C MET A 76 -17.78 -5.97 -6.32
N LYS A 77 -19.06 -6.12 -6.65
CA LYS A 77 -20.02 -6.92 -5.86
C LYS A 77 -20.25 -8.32 -6.44
N GLN A 78 -19.57 -8.69 -7.51
CA GLN A 78 -19.67 -10.00 -8.12
C GLN A 78 -18.72 -11.03 -7.48
N PRO A 79 -19.05 -12.33 -7.51
CA PRO A 79 -18.22 -13.37 -6.90
C PRO A 79 -16.76 -13.35 -7.31
N ALA A 80 -16.47 -13.04 -8.56
CA ALA A 80 -15.10 -12.97 -9.08
C ALA A 80 -14.25 -11.91 -8.36
N HIS A 81 -14.79 -10.74 -8.02
CA HIS A 81 -14.07 -9.74 -7.24
C HIS A 81 -14.14 -10.02 -5.74
N LEU A 82 -15.26 -10.53 -5.24
CA LEU A 82 -15.43 -10.86 -3.83
C LEU A 82 -14.47 -11.97 -3.36
N SER A 83 -14.04 -12.86 -4.25
CA SER A 83 -13.00 -13.86 -3.95
C SER A 83 -11.62 -13.22 -3.70
N LEU A 84 -11.35 -12.05 -4.26
CA LEU A 84 -10.11 -11.29 -4.06
C LEU A 84 -10.23 -10.28 -2.91
N HIS A 85 -11.41 -9.69 -2.74
CA HIS A 85 -11.69 -8.69 -1.70
C HIS A 85 -13.07 -8.91 -1.09
N PRO A 86 -13.17 -9.57 0.06
CA PRO A 86 -14.45 -10.02 0.64
C PRO A 86 -15.42 -8.88 0.97
N PHE A 87 -14.92 -7.64 1.14
CA PHE A 87 -15.74 -6.46 1.38
C PHE A 87 -16.16 -5.74 0.09
N GLY A 88 -15.77 -6.27 -1.10
CA GLY A 88 -16.11 -5.71 -2.41
C GLY A 88 -15.64 -4.27 -2.59
N GLN A 89 -14.38 -4.01 -2.30
CA GLN A 89 -13.72 -2.71 -2.45
C GLN A 89 -12.50 -2.81 -3.38
N ILE A 90 -11.86 -1.68 -3.65
CA ILE A 90 -10.57 -1.58 -4.34
C ILE A 90 -9.56 -0.89 -3.40
N PRO A 91 -8.25 -1.10 -3.63
CA PRO A 91 -7.63 -2.02 -4.57
C PRO A 91 -7.53 -3.44 -4.05
N THR A 92 -7.39 -4.41 -4.97
CA THR A 92 -6.72 -5.68 -4.72
C THR A 92 -5.32 -5.63 -5.30
N TYR A 93 -4.46 -6.52 -4.84
CA TYR A 93 -3.12 -6.77 -5.36
C TYR A 93 -3.01 -8.26 -5.67
N GLU A 94 -2.52 -8.61 -6.85
CA GLU A 94 -2.31 -9.99 -7.28
C GLU A 94 -0.88 -10.12 -7.82
N GLU A 95 -0.15 -11.15 -7.36
CA GLU A 95 1.18 -11.52 -7.85
C GLU A 95 1.30 -13.06 -7.81
N GLY A 96 1.19 -13.71 -8.97
CA GLY A 96 1.10 -15.17 -9.04
C GLY A 96 -0.11 -15.70 -8.29
N ASP A 97 0.12 -16.58 -7.32
CA ASP A 97 -0.93 -17.17 -6.48
C ASP A 97 -1.30 -16.30 -5.26
N LEU A 98 -0.58 -15.21 -5.04
CA LEU A 98 -0.86 -14.29 -3.94
C LEU A 98 -1.93 -13.28 -4.33
N ALA A 99 -2.99 -13.18 -3.53
CA ALA A 99 -3.95 -12.11 -3.59
C ALA A 99 -4.02 -11.39 -2.24
N LEU A 100 -3.93 -10.06 -2.25
CA LEU A 100 -4.03 -9.21 -1.06
C LEU A 100 -5.10 -8.16 -1.25
N PHE A 101 -5.70 -7.75 -0.15
CA PHE A 101 -6.55 -6.57 -0.03
C PHE A 101 -6.09 -5.76 1.19
N GLU A 102 -6.71 -4.59 1.45
CA GLU A 102 -6.25 -3.56 2.38
C GLU A 102 -4.97 -2.85 1.91
N THR A 103 -5.08 -1.55 1.65
CA THR A 103 -3.94 -0.77 1.15
C THR A 103 -2.75 -0.76 2.11
N GLY A 104 -3.02 -0.80 3.43
CA GLY A 104 -1.96 -0.90 4.44
C GLY A 104 -1.20 -2.21 4.35
N ALA A 105 -1.92 -3.34 4.18
CA ALA A 105 -1.30 -4.65 4.02
C ALA A 105 -0.49 -4.76 2.72
N ILE A 106 -1.03 -4.23 1.61
CA ILE A 106 -0.35 -4.23 0.31
C ILE A 106 0.93 -3.38 0.36
N VAL A 107 0.83 -2.14 0.89
CA VAL A 107 2.01 -1.26 1.02
C VAL A 107 3.05 -1.87 1.96
N PHE A 108 2.63 -2.49 3.05
CA PHE A 108 3.54 -3.18 3.97
C PHE A 108 4.24 -4.37 3.29
N HIS A 109 3.50 -5.19 2.54
CA HIS A 109 4.06 -6.29 1.77
C HIS A 109 5.14 -5.82 0.78
N LEU A 110 4.87 -4.74 0.04
CA LEU A 110 5.84 -4.13 -0.88
C LEU A 110 7.07 -3.60 -0.12
N ALA A 111 6.86 -2.93 1.00
CA ALA A 111 7.91 -2.35 1.82
C ALA A 111 8.84 -3.39 2.47
N GLN A 112 8.33 -4.59 2.77
CA GLN A 112 9.14 -5.70 3.28
C GLN A 112 9.98 -6.39 2.20
N ARG A 113 9.53 -6.36 0.95
CA ARG A 113 10.18 -7.09 -0.16
C ARG A 113 11.15 -6.23 -0.96
N HIS A 114 11.01 -4.91 -0.87
CA HIS A 114 11.77 -3.96 -1.66
C HIS A 114 12.32 -2.82 -0.77
N ALA A 115 13.54 -2.40 -1.04
CA ALA A 115 14.13 -1.25 -0.36
C ALA A 115 13.40 0.06 -0.70
N GLY A 116 13.51 1.06 0.17
CA GLY A 116 13.05 2.43 -0.07
C GLY A 116 11.79 2.86 0.69
N LEU A 117 11.03 1.92 1.27
CA LEU A 117 9.82 2.23 2.04
C LEU A 117 9.92 1.89 3.53
N LEU A 118 10.84 1.00 3.92
CA LEU A 118 11.17 0.76 5.32
C LEU A 118 12.66 1.02 5.54
N PRO A 119 13.05 1.65 6.66
CA PRO A 119 14.44 1.71 7.10
C PRO A 119 15.01 0.31 7.38
N ASP A 120 16.32 0.14 7.17
CA ASP A 120 17.02 -1.12 7.45
C ASP A 120 17.15 -1.39 8.97
N ASP A 121 17.21 -0.33 9.79
CA ASP A 121 17.19 -0.47 11.25
C ASP A 121 15.83 -0.98 11.73
N ALA A 122 15.84 -2.08 12.50
CA ALA A 122 14.63 -2.76 12.93
C ALA A 122 13.70 -1.87 13.78
N ASN A 123 14.26 -1.00 14.63
CA ASN A 123 13.46 -0.11 15.46
C ASN A 123 12.85 1.03 14.62
N ALA A 124 13.62 1.60 13.70
CA ALA A 124 13.11 2.59 12.76
C ALA A 124 12.05 1.97 11.83
N GLY A 125 12.26 0.74 11.36
CA GLY A 125 11.25 -0.01 10.61
C GLY A 125 9.95 -0.21 11.40
N ALA A 126 10.05 -0.60 12.67
CA ALA A 126 8.89 -0.74 13.55
C ALA A 126 8.14 0.60 13.75
N ARG A 127 8.87 1.72 13.87
CA ARG A 127 8.25 3.05 13.97
C ARG A 127 7.57 3.46 12.66
N ALA A 128 8.17 3.17 11.50
CA ALA A 128 7.54 3.42 10.20
C ALA A 128 6.21 2.64 10.06
N ILE A 129 6.19 1.36 10.47
CA ILE A 129 4.97 0.54 10.52
C ILE A 129 3.95 1.14 11.50
N THR A 130 4.38 1.62 12.66
CA THR A 130 3.50 2.30 13.62
C THR A 130 2.80 3.49 12.96
N TRP A 131 3.52 4.29 12.17
CA TRP A 131 2.94 5.42 11.45
C TRP A 131 1.98 5.00 10.33
N MET A 132 2.19 3.86 9.66
CA MET A 132 1.21 3.30 8.72
C MET A 132 -0.12 3.00 9.42
N PHE A 133 -0.07 2.32 10.57
CA PHE A 133 -1.28 2.01 11.33
C PHE A 133 -1.91 3.26 11.94
N ALA A 134 -1.13 4.21 12.44
CA ALA A 134 -1.64 5.48 12.96
C ALA A 134 -2.39 6.27 11.87
N ALA A 135 -1.87 6.29 10.64
CA ALA A 135 -2.55 6.91 9.51
C ALA A 135 -3.95 6.30 9.29
N LEU A 136 -4.05 4.96 9.24
CA LEU A 136 -5.29 4.25 8.92
C LEU A 136 -6.28 4.16 10.09
N SER A 137 -5.77 3.95 11.31
CA SER A 137 -6.63 3.62 12.45
C SER A 137 -6.89 4.81 13.37
N THR A 138 -6.09 5.89 13.29
CA THR A 138 -6.20 7.03 14.19
C THR A 138 -6.57 8.32 13.45
N VAL A 139 -5.92 8.60 12.32
CA VAL A 139 -6.11 9.86 11.58
C VAL A 139 -7.20 9.73 10.51
N GLU A 140 -7.24 8.64 9.75
CA GLU A 140 -8.22 8.45 8.67
C GLU A 140 -9.68 8.34 9.14
N PRO A 141 -10.05 7.67 10.27
CA PRO A 141 -11.45 7.44 10.62
C PRO A 141 -12.30 8.71 10.71
N PRO A 142 -11.93 9.76 11.44
CA PRO A 142 -12.73 10.98 11.49
C PRO A 142 -12.78 11.72 10.12
N ILE A 143 -11.78 11.54 9.27
CA ILE A 143 -11.78 12.09 7.91
C ILE A 143 -12.79 11.36 7.02
N LEU A 144 -12.87 10.03 7.13
CA LEU A 144 -13.89 9.24 6.43
C LEU A 144 -15.29 9.55 6.93
N GLU A 145 -15.46 9.79 8.23
CA GLU A 145 -16.72 10.21 8.81
C GLU A 145 -17.19 11.57 8.22
N LEU A 146 -16.26 12.51 8.00
CA LEU A 146 -16.58 13.77 7.32
C LEU A 146 -17.06 13.54 5.88
N VAL A 147 -16.39 12.63 5.16
CA VAL A 147 -16.78 12.28 3.78
C VAL A 147 -18.18 11.65 3.78
N THR A 148 -18.45 10.71 4.67
CA THR A 148 -19.77 10.07 4.81
C THR A 148 -20.86 11.10 5.16
N ALA A 149 -20.63 11.93 6.17
CA ALA A 149 -21.58 12.96 6.58
C ALA A 149 -21.89 13.94 5.44
N ARG A 150 -20.89 14.28 4.61
CA ARG A 150 -21.06 15.22 3.50
C ARG A 150 -21.78 14.62 2.28
N PHE A 151 -21.42 13.40 1.89
CA PHE A 151 -21.88 12.83 0.62
C PHE A 151 -23.02 11.82 0.76
N GLN A 152 -23.17 11.16 1.91
CA GLN A 152 -24.21 10.16 2.14
C GLN A 152 -25.32 10.61 3.08
N GLU A 153 -25.00 11.55 3.99
CA GLU A 153 -25.93 12.02 5.01
C GLU A 153 -26.26 13.52 4.85
N GLY A 154 -25.84 14.18 3.75
CA GLY A 154 -25.91 15.63 3.58
C GLY A 154 -27.30 16.23 3.74
N ASP A 155 -28.35 15.47 3.40
CA ASP A 155 -29.76 15.82 3.50
C ASP A 155 -30.41 15.43 4.84
N LYS A 156 -29.69 14.76 5.75
CA LYS A 156 -30.23 14.28 7.01
C LYS A 156 -30.24 15.38 8.08
N PRO A 157 -31.29 15.47 8.93
CA PRO A 157 -31.41 16.50 9.96
C PRO A 157 -30.24 16.57 10.93
N TRP A 158 -29.71 15.39 11.31
CA TRP A 158 -28.60 15.28 12.28
C TRP A 158 -27.25 15.70 11.73
N THR A 159 -27.07 15.78 10.42
CA THR A 159 -25.77 16.09 9.79
C THR A 159 -25.30 17.48 10.19
N LYS A 160 -26.22 18.46 10.26
CA LYS A 160 -25.90 19.82 10.64
C LYS A 160 -25.32 19.93 12.05
N GLU A 161 -25.80 19.10 12.97
CA GLU A 161 -25.34 19.10 14.36
C GLU A 161 -24.04 18.28 14.52
N ARG A 162 -23.89 17.19 13.75
CA ARG A 162 -22.69 16.34 13.78
C ARG A 162 -21.46 16.98 13.12
N MET A 163 -21.67 17.78 12.09
CA MET A 163 -20.58 18.31 11.26
C MET A 163 -19.52 19.07 12.06
N PRO A 164 -19.85 19.98 13.00
CA PRO A 164 -18.86 20.63 13.86
C PRO A 164 -18.05 19.63 14.67
N LEU A 165 -18.68 18.63 15.30
CA LEU A 165 -18.02 17.62 16.13
C LEU A 165 -17.04 16.76 15.33
N ILE A 166 -17.41 16.42 14.09
CA ILE A 166 -16.51 15.67 13.18
C ILE A 166 -15.29 16.51 12.83
N ARG A 167 -15.50 17.78 12.45
CA ARG A 167 -14.42 18.72 12.11
C ARG A 167 -13.48 18.94 13.29
N ASP A 168 -14.00 19.07 14.51
CA ASP A 168 -13.18 19.28 15.71
C ASP A 168 -12.34 18.05 16.03
N ARG A 169 -12.88 16.82 15.84
CA ARG A 169 -12.09 15.58 15.96
C ARG A 169 -10.98 15.51 14.92
N ILE A 170 -11.21 15.94 13.69
CA ILE A 170 -10.15 16.02 12.68
C ILE A 170 -9.08 17.02 13.13
N ARG A 171 -9.47 18.25 13.50
CA ARG A 171 -8.53 19.27 13.97
C ARG A 171 -7.68 18.78 15.13
N GLN A 172 -8.29 18.10 16.10
CA GLN A 172 -7.56 17.52 17.22
C GLN A 172 -6.47 16.52 16.77
N ARG A 173 -6.77 15.67 15.78
CA ARG A 173 -5.77 14.74 15.23
C ARG A 173 -4.68 15.45 14.45
N LEU A 174 -5.04 16.46 13.66
CA LEU A 174 -4.08 17.24 12.89
C LEU A 174 -3.18 18.10 13.80
N ASP A 175 -3.72 18.66 14.88
CA ASP A 175 -2.94 19.40 15.88
C ASP A 175 -1.89 18.49 16.54
N GLN A 176 -2.29 17.30 17.00
CA GLN A 176 -1.37 16.30 17.56
C GLN A 176 -0.30 15.87 16.56
N LEU A 177 -0.68 15.65 15.30
CA LEU A 177 0.25 15.26 14.24
C LEU A 177 1.21 16.42 13.89
N SER A 178 0.70 17.65 13.81
CA SER A 178 1.49 18.85 13.57
C SER A 178 2.54 19.06 14.68
N ALA A 179 2.13 18.92 15.93
CA ALA A 179 3.04 19.01 17.08
C ALA A 179 4.11 17.90 17.04
N ARG A 180 3.77 16.69 16.61
CA ARG A 180 4.73 15.58 16.46
C ARG A 180 5.68 15.78 15.30
N LEU A 181 5.22 16.32 14.18
CA LEU A 181 6.05 16.60 13.02
C LEU A 181 7.06 17.73 13.31
N GLY A 182 6.60 18.80 13.96
CA GLY A 182 7.41 19.98 14.23
C GLY A 182 8.00 20.54 12.94
N ASP A 183 9.31 20.79 12.96
CA ASP A 183 10.07 21.28 11.80
C ASP A 183 10.69 20.17 10.95
N ALA A 184 10.39 18.91 11.25
CA ALA A 184 10.94 17.78 10.52
C ALA A 184 10.33 17.63 9.12
N ASP A 185 11.12 17.10 8.20
CA ASP A 185 10.63 16.78 6.85
C ASP A 185 9.66 15.61 6.83
N TRP A 186 9.93 14.58 7.64
CA TRP A 186 9.18 13.33 7.71
C TRP A 186 8.96 12.89 9.15
N LEU A 187 7.99 12.01 9.39
CA LEU A 187 7.52 11.63 10.73
C LEU A 187 8.59 10.95 11.60
N ASP A 188 9.54 10.25 10.96
CA ASP A 188 10.60 9.51 11.67
C ASP A 188 11.96 9.60 10.92
N GLY A 189 12.40 10.79 10.57
CA GLY A 189 13.67 11.04 9.92
C GLY A 189 13.61 11.00 8.40
N ALA A 190 13.78 9.84 7.78
CA ALA A 190 13.67 9.68 6.33
C ALA A 190 12.25 9.31 5.90
N PHE A 191 11.94 9.59 4.62
CA PHE A 191 10.66 9.15 4.02
C PHE A 191 10.46 7.64 4.14
N SER A 192 9.28 7.22 4.53
CA SER A 192 8.91 5.83 4.73
C SER A 192 7.49 5.51 4.26
N ALA A 193 7.11 4.24 4.33
CA ALA A 193 5.72 3.80 4.13
C ALA A 193 4.75 4.48 5.10
N GLY A 194 5.20 4.87 6.30
CA GLY A 194 4.42 5.65 7.25
C GLY A 194 4.03 7.02 6.69
N ASP A 195 4.99 7.72 6.07
CA ASP A 195 4.74 9.02 5.44
C ASP A 195 3.86 8.88 4.19
N LEU A 196 4.09 7.87 3.35
CA LEU A 196 3.26 7.58 2.20
C LEU A 196 1.79 7.43 2.60
N MET A 197 1.53 6.64 3.64
CA MET A 197 0.16 6.42 4.14
C MET A 197 -0.42 7.68 4.76
N MET A 198 0.35 8.41 5.57
CA MET A 198 -0.11 9.63 6.24
C MET A 198 -0.42 10.75 5.24
N VAL A 199 0.48 11.01 4.28
CA VAL A 199 0.24 11.98 3.20
C VAL A 199 -1.04 11.64 2.44
N SER A 200 -1.22 10.37 2.07
CA SER A 200 -2.41 9.91 1.34
C SER A 200 -3.71 10.09 2.14
N VAL A 201 -3.65 9.97 3.45
CA VAL A 201 -4.78 10.22 4.35
C VAL A 201 -5.07 11.72 4.44
N LEU A 202 -4.05 12.54 4.64
CA LEU A 202 -4.19 13.99 4.79
C LEU A 202 -4.71 14.66 3.51
N LEU A 203 -4.35 14.17 2.32
CA LEU A 203 -4.89 14.65 1.04
C LEU A 203 -6.43 14.65 1.00
N ARG A 204 -7.07 13.73 1.71
CA ARG A 204 -8.54 13.62 1.78
C ARG A 204 -9.19 14.76 2.57
N THR A 205 -8.43 15.52 3.35
CA THR A 205 -8.93 16.70 4.09
C THR A 205 -8.93 17.97 3.24
N ARG A 206 -8.17 18.01 2.14
CA ARG A 206 -8.03 19.20 1.27
C ARG A 206 -9.37 19.74 0.77
N PRO A 207 -10.34 18.94 0.29
CA PRO A 207 -11.63 19.46 -0.17
C PRO A 207 -12.48 20.13 0.94
N SER A 208 -12.12 19.95 2.21
CA SER A 208 -12.79 20.58 3.35
C SER A 208 -12.15 21.89 3.82
N GLY A 209 -10.93 22.21 3.33
CA GLY A 209 -10.13 23.36 3.76
C GLY A 209 -9.44 23.17 5.12
N ILE A 210 -9.66 22.04 5.81
CA ILE A 210 -9.11 21.84 7.17
C ILE A 210 -7.58 21.74 7.14
N LEU A 211 -6.99 21.17 6.08
CA LEU A 211 -5.53 21.04 5.96
C LEU A 211 -4.85 22.40 5.96
N ASP A 212 -5.47 23.42 5.39
CA ASP A 212 -4.92 24.77 5.25
C ASP A 212 -4.81 25.50 6.61
N GLU A 213 -5.54 25.03 7.63
CA GLU A 213 -5.43 25.50 9.01
C GLU A 213 -4.09 25.05 9.67
N PHE A 214 -3.33 24.11 9.05
CA PHE A 214 -2.10 23.50 9.55
C PHE A 214 -0.94 23.65 8.55
N PRO A 215 -0.25 24.80 8.51
CA PRO A 215 0.78 25.07 7.50
C PRO A 215 1.91 24.05 7.46
N SER A 216 2.35 23.50 8.60
CA SER A 216 3.37 22.44 8.66
C SER A 216 2.92 21.15 7.97
N LEU A 217 1.65 20.74 8.19
CA LEU A 217 1.08 19.56 7.54
C LEU A 217 0.79 19.82 6.06
N ALA A 218 0.38 21.02 5.69
CA ALA A 218 0.23 21.39 4.28
C ALA A 218 1.57 21.30 3.53
N ALA A 219 2.66 21.81 4.14
CA ALA A 219 4.01 21.69 3.60
C ALA A 219 4.50 20.23 3.52
N TYR A 220 4.22 19.43 4.56
CA TYR A 220 4.49 18.00 4.59
C TYR A 220 3.79 17.25 3.45
N VAL A 221 2.50 17.50 3.23
CA VAL A 221 1.73 16.91 2.12
C VAL A 221 2.31 17.36 0.78
N ALA A 222 2.60 18.65 0.60
CA ALA A 222 3.20 19.16 -0.63
C ALA A 222 4.56 18.51 -0.94
N ARG A 223 5.37 18.21 0.09
CA ARG A 223 6.65 17.50 -0.04
C ARG A 223 6.42 16.07 -0.52
N GLY A 224 5.40 15.37 -0.01
CA GLY A 224 4.99 14.05 -0.49
C GLY A 224 4.57 14.08 -1.96
N GLU A 225 3.71 15.04 -2.35
CA GLU A 225 3.26 15.23 -3.73
C GLU A 225 4.39 15.63 -4.68
N ALA A 226 5.44 16.30 -4.20
CA ALA A 226 6.60 16.65 -5.00
C ALA A 226 7.46 15.45 -5.41
N ARG A 227 7.33 14.30 -4.74
CA ARG A 227 8.11 13.10 -5.05
C ARG A 227 7.83 12.60 -6.47
N PRO A 228 8.86 12.23 -7.23
CA PRO A 228 8.67 11.75 -8.61
C PRO A 228 7.74 10.53 -8.71
N ALA A 229 7.82 9.61 -7.74
CA ALA A 229 6.98 8.42 -7.69
C ALA A 229 5.50 8.77 -7.48
N TYR A 230 5.19 9.72 -6.58
CA TYR A 230 3.82 10.20 -6.42
C TYR A 230 3.26 10.81 -7.71
N LYS A 231 4.06 11.65 -8.39
CA LYS A 231 3.64 12.29 -9.64
C LYS A 231 3.31 11.27 -10.74
N ARG A 232 4.12 10.19 -10.85
CA ARG A 232 3.84 9.09 -11.79
C ARG A 232 2.55 8.34 -11.42
N ALA A 233 2.40 7.97 -10.15
CA ALA A 233 1.21 7.29 -9.64
C ALA A 233 -0.07 8.11 -9.87
N PHE A 234 -0.02 9.42 -9.59
CA PHE A 234 -1.12 10.34 -9.80
C PHE A 234 -1.48 10.46 -11.30
N ALA A 235 -0.47 10.67 -12.16
CA ALA A 235 -0.68 10.76 -13.61
C ALA A 235 -1.29 9.45 -14.17
N ALA A 236 -0.82 8.29 -13.72
CA ALA A 236 -1.35 7.00 -14.13
C ALA A 236 -2.81 6.78 -13.67
N GLN A 237 -3.21 7.30 -12.50
CA GLN A 237 -4.61 7.24 -12.07
C GLN A 237 -5.48 8.22 -12.86
N LEU A 238 -5.00 9.43 -13.09
CA LEU A 238 -5.71 10.45 -13.86
C LEU A 238 -5.99 9.98 -15.28
N ALA A 239 -5.03 9.33 -15.94
CA ALA A 239 -5.16 8.84 -17.31
C ALA A 239 -6.32 7.85 -17.49
N ILE A 240 -6.61 6.99 -16.51
CA ILE A 240 -7.74 6.05 -16.59
C ILE A 240 -9.10 6.78 -16.65
N ASN A 241 -9.17 8.00 -16.12
CA ASN A 241 -10.39 8.79 -16.02
C ASN A 241 -10.50 9.87 -17.11
N ALA A 242 -9.40 10.20 -17.81
CA ALA A 242 -9.33 11.33 -18.74
C ALA A 242 -10.20 11.15 -20.02
N ASP A 243 -10.35 9.91 -20.49
CA ASP A 243 -11.02 9.60 -21.78
C ASP A 243 -12.51 9.21 -21.60
N LYS A 244 -13.09 9.37 -20.41
CA LYS A 244 -14.45 8.94 -20.13
C LYS A 244 -15.37 10.14 -19.92
N PRO A 245 -16.48 10.27 -20.69
CA PRO A 245 -17.44 11.33 -20.47
C PRO A 245 -17.95 11.30 -19.04
N SER A 246 -18.08 12.50 -18.42
CA SER A 246 -18.64 12.65 -17.07
C SER A 246 -19.97 11.90 -17.00
N ALA A 247 -20.13 11.03 -16.02
CA ALA A 247 -21.43 10.45 -15.74
C ALA A 247 -22.36 11.59 -15.30
N GLY A 248 -23.37 11.89 -16.16
CA GLY A 248 -24.43 12.82 -15.85
C GLY A 248 -25.29 12.33 -14.70
#